data_8fde5ec6e686c3346c7a203c067ab69e
#
_entry.id   8fde5ec6e686c3346c7a203c067ab69e
#
_cell.length_a   1.000
_cell.length_b   1.000
_cell.length_c   1.000
_cell.angle_alpha   90.00
_cell.angle_beta   90.00
_cell.angle_gamma   90.00
#
_symmetry.space_group_name_H-M   'P 1'
#
loop_
_entity.id
_entity.type
_entity.pdbx_description
1 polymer ?
#
loop_
_entity_poly.entity_id
_entity_poly.type
_entity_poly.pdbx_seq_one_letter_code
_entity_poly.pdbx_strand_id
1 'polypeptide(L)'
;RCPDYTDEGEEYSYSQVLFRNDPQSKMGVVKIHFPNMDSYIFSSVRFMIPSIIFTIVLLITFIFTIVVIFRQKKYTEIKNDFINNMTHELKTPIASISLAAQMLNDPSVSKSEQMQKHLGTVINDESKRLRFLVEKVLQMSMFDKKKAVFKKKELDLNEMVENIANSFTLRVEHTGGKVYTDIEAIDSSIYVDEVHFQNVIFNLMDNAVKYRKPDEALNITMKTWNDDQYLYLSITDTGIGMKKENLKKIFDKFYRVHTGNVHDVKGFGLGLAYVKKIVDLHDGDIKVESEFGKGTTFPIKLPVIHD
;
A
#
# COMPACT_ATOMS: atom_id res chain seq x y z
N ARG A 1 -65.00 -41.61 24.92
CA ARG A 1 -63.63 -41.16 25.16
C ARG A 1 -62.72 -42.36 25.10
N CYS A 2 -61.63 -42.23 24.40
CA CYS A 2 -60.53 -43.19 24.42
C CYS A 2 -59.90 -43.17 25.82
N PRO A 3 -59.57 -44.31 26.44
CA PRO A 3 -59.08 -44.35 27.83
C PRO A 3 -57.74 -43.59 27.99
N ASP A 4 -57.02 -43.36 26.95
CA ASP A 4 -55.70 -42.67 26.93
C ASP A 4 -55.78 -41.17 26.53
N TYR A 5 -57.01 -40.60 26.45
CA TYR A 5 -57.19 -39.21 26.09
C TYR A 5 -57.01 -38.29 27.33
N THR A 6 -55.98 -37.52 27.37
CA THR A 6 -55.73 -36.44 28.34
C THR A 6 -56.07 -35.08 27.73
N ASP A 7 -56.83 -34.25 28.45
CA ASP A 7 -57.22 -32.89 28.04
C ASP A 7 -56.08 -31.87 28.18
N GLU A 8 -54.87 -32.33 28.48
CA GLU A 8 -53.68 -31.48 28.61
C GLU A 8 -53.09 -31.17 27.22
N GLY A 9 -53.24 -29.92 26.78
CA GLY A 9 -52.65 -29.39 25.56
C GLY A 9 -53.64 -29.16 24.44
N GLU A 10 -54.51 -28.18 24.54
CA GLU A 10 -55.42 -27.82 23.43
C GLU A 10 -54.71 -27.31 22.18
N GLU A 11 -53.45 -26.91 22.28
CA GLU A 11 -52.68 -26.28 21.20
C GLU A 11 -52.48 -27.16 19.95
N TYR A 12 -52.45 -28.48 20.11
CA TYR A 12 -52.28 -29.43 18.97
C TYR A 12 -53.48 -30.38 18.82
N SER A 13 -54.70 -29.87 19.05
CA SER A 13 -55.93 -30.62 18.92
C SER A 13 -56.74 -30.16 17.71
N TYR A 14 -57.05 -31.06 16.79
CA TYR A 14 -57.94 -30.78 15.68
C TYR A 14 -59.27 -31.46 15.91
N SER A 15 -60.38 -30.70 15.79
CA SER A 15 -61.74 -31.16 15.98
C SER A 15 -62.50 -31.04 14.67
N GLN A 16 -63.17 -32.16 14.27
CA GLN A 16 -64.05 -32.18 13.11
C GLN A 16 -65.40 -32.78 13.50
N VAL A 17 -66.48 -32.08 13.08
CA VAL A 17 -67.85 -32.51 13.32
C VAL A 17 -68.18 -33.60 12.31
N LEU A 18 -68.55 -34.80 12.83
CA LEU A 18 -69.08 -35.90 12.04
C LEU A 18 -70.55 -35.69 11.76
N PHE A 19 -71.03 -36.02 10.57
CA PHE A 19 -72.43 -35.99 10.18
C PHE A 19 -73.11 -34.59 10.18
N ARG A 20 -72.51 -33.67 9.48
CA ARG A 20 -72.94 -32.25 9.41
C ARG A 20 -74.35 -32.06 8.81
N ASN A 21 -74.91 -33.02 8.12
CA ASN A 21 -76.16 -32.94 7.37
C ASN A 21 -77.28 -33.85 7.93
N ASP A 22 -77.14 -34.45 9.12
CA ASP A 22 -78.17 -35.28 9.72
C ASP A 22 -79.04 -34.49 10.68
N PRO A 23 -80.34 -34.25 10.44
CA PRO A 23 -81.19 -33.36 11.23
C PRO A 23 -81.59 -33.90 12.61
N GLN A 24 -81.26 -35.14 12.95
CA GLN A 24 -81.48 -35.70 14.30
C GLN A 24 -80.20 -36.17 14.98
N SER A 25 -79.09 -35.71 14.54
CA SER A 25 -77.85 -36.26 15.04
C SER A 25 -77.44 -35.65 16.40
N LYS A 26 -77.05 -36.57 17.28
CA LYS A 26 -76.09 -36.21 18.32
C LYS A 26 -74.82 -35.84 17.59
N MET A 27 -74.49 -34.57 17.49
CA MET A 27 -73.28 -34.11 16.85
C MET A 27 -72.09 -34.87 17.43
N GLY A 28 -71.57 -35.85 16.65
CA GLY A 28 -70.31 -36.50 17.00
C GLY A 28 -69.15 -35.60 16.57
N VAL A 29 -68.27 -35.26 17.47
CA VAL A 29 -67.03 -34.53 17.20
C VAL A 29 -65.88 -35.50 17.37
N VAL A 30 -65.07 -35.69 16.31
CA VAL A 30 -63.79 -36.35 16.44
C VAL A 30 -62.76 -35.29 16.77
N LYS A 31 -62.08 -35.43 17.91
CA LYS A 31 -60.97 -34.64 18.34
C LYS A 31 -59.72 -35.49 18.30
N ILE A 32 -58.76 -35.10 17.48
CA ILE A 32 -57.45 -35.76 17.37
C ILE A 32 -56.45 -34.88 18.08
N HIS A 33 -55.75 -35.44 19.05
CA HIS A 33 -54.73 -34.78 19.82
C HIS A 33 -53.34 -35.41 19.53
N PHE A 34 -52.32 -34.58 19.33
CA PHE A 34 -50.96 -35.02 19.10
C PHE A 34 -50.09 -34.68 20.31
N PRO A 35 -50.01 -35.55 21.33
CA PRO A 35 -49.39 -35.20 22.65
C PRO A 35 -47.88 -35.00 22.57
N ASN A 36 -47.22 -35.46 21.51
CA ASN A 36 -45.74 -35.35 21.35
C ASN A 36 -45.33 -34.43 20.21
N MET A 37 -46.18 -33.53 19.75
CA MET A 37 -45.89 -32.64 18.62
C MET A 37 -44.70 -31.71 18.92
N ASP A 38 -44.59 -31.20 20.12
CA ASP A 38 -43.46 -30.37 20.55
C ASP A 38 -42.13 -31.12 20.49
N SER A 39 -42.09 -32.36 21.01
CA SER A 39 -40.87 -33.16 20.97
C SER A 39 -40.46 -33.55 19.55
N TYR A 40 -41.44 -33.76 18.68
CA TYR A 40 -41.18 -34.01 17.25
C TYR A 40 -40.63 -32.76 16.54
N ILE A 41 -41.23 -31.59 16.78
CA ILE A 41 -40.74 -30.30 16.23
C ILE A 41 -39.35 -30.03 16.76
N PHE A 42 -39.11 -30.12 18.07
CA PHE A 42 -37.77 -29.90 18.66
C PHE A 42 -36.73 -30.88 18.13
N SER A 43 -37.07 -32.15 17.93
CA SER A 43 -36.13 -33.14 17.37
C SER A 43 -35.73 -32.80 15.91
N SER A 44 -36.70 -32.33 15.11
CA SER A 44 -36.45 -31.91 13.72
C SER A 44 -35.62 -30.61 13.64
N VAL A 45 -35.92 -29.63 14.46
CA VAL A 45 -35.20 -28.34 14.53
C VAL A 45 -33.77 -28.53 15.05
N ARG A 46 -33.54 -29.51 15.94
CA ARG A 46 -32.21 -29.79 16.53
C ARG A 46 -31.11 -30.04 15.48
N PHE A 47 -31.43 -30.64 14.36
CA PHE A 47 -30.48 -30.89 13.27
C PHE A 47 -30.44 -29.76 12.23
N MET A 48 -31.49 -28.95 12.13
CA MET A 48 -31.53 -27.79 11.21
C MET A 48 -30.56 -26.68 11.61
N ILE A 49 -30.48 -26.34 12.90
CA ILE A 49 -29.64 -25.26 13.39
C ILE A 49 -28.14 -25.52 13.08
N PRO A 50 -27.54 -26.68 13.43
CA PRO A 50 -26.17 -27.01 13.07
C PRO A 50 -25.92 -27.00 11.54
N SER A 51 -26.89 -27.48 10.76
CA SER A 51 -26.82 -27.51 9.30
C SER A 51 -26.74 -26.07 8.70
N ILE A 52 -27.59 -25.17 9.20
CA ILE A 52 -27.59 -23.76 8.78
C ILE A 52 -26.28 -23.09 9.16
N ILE A 53 -25.79 -23.28 10.39
CA ILE A 53 -24.51 -22.72 10.86
C ILE A 53 -23.36 -23.23 9.96
N PHE A 54 -23.33 -24.53 9.67
CA PHE A 54 -22.30 -25.13 8.81
C PHE A 54 -22.33 -24.54 7.40
N THR A 55 -23.52 -24.35 6.83
CA THR A 55 -23.70 -23.75 5.49
C THR A 55 -23.21 -22.30 5.48
N ILE A 56 -23.51 -21.52 6.54
CA ILE A 56 -23.04 -20.13 6.67
C ILE A 56 -21.50 -20.09 6.76
N VAL A 57 -20.89 -20.97 7.55
CA VAL A 57 -19.41 -21.04 7.67
C VAL A 57 -18.79 -21.39 6.33
N LEU A 58 -19.34 -22.36 5.58
CA LEU A 58 -18.88 -22.70 4.24
C LEU A 58 -18.98 -21.49 3.29
N LEU A 59 -20.08 -20.76 3.33
CA LEU A 59 -20.30 -19.60 2.48
C LEU A 59 -19.29 -18.47 2.81
N ILE A 60 -19.05 -18.21 4.08
CA ILE A 60 -18.05 -17.22 4.54
C ILE A 60 -16.64 -17.63 4.08
N THR A 61 -16.25 -18.91 4.26
CA THR A 61 -14.93 -19.38 3.84
C THR A 61 -14.78 -19.34 2.33
N PHE A 62 -15.83 -19.65 1.57
CA PHE A 62 -15.84 -19.56 0.11
C PHE A 62 -15.64 -18.11 -0.36
N ILE A 63 -16.41 -17.15 0.19
CA ILE A 63 -16.26 -15.71 -0.14
C ILE A 63 -14.87 -15.23 0.23
N PHE A 64 -14.37 -15.59 1.42
CA PHE A 64 -13.02 -15.23 1.86
C PHE A 64 -11.95 -15.77 0.88
N THR A 65 -12.05 -17.03 0.48
CA THR A 65 -11.13 -17.65 -0.48
C THR A 65 -11.13 -16.91 -1.83
N ILE A 66 -12.32 -16.58 -2.36
CA ILE A 66 -12.44 -15.81 -3.60
C ILE A 66 -11.75 -14.44 -3.47
N VAL A 67 -11.99 -13.71 -2.38
CA VAL A 67 -11.35 -12.38 -2.15
C VAL A 67 -9.83 -12.52 -2.09
N VAL A 68 -9.31 -13.56 -1.42
CA VAL A 68 -7.86 -13.82 -1.34
C VAL A 68 -7.29 -14.12 -2.72
N ILE A 69 -7.95 -14.98 -3.53
CA ILE A 69 -7.51 -15.32 -4.89
C ILE A 69 -7.45 -14.06 -5.78
N PHE A 70 -8.48 -13.21 -5.75
CA PHE A 70 -8.48 -11.97 -6.54
C PHE A 70 -7.37 -11.00 -6.10
N ARG A 71 -7.12 -10.89 -4.79
CA ARG A 71 -5.99 -10.07 -4.28
C ARG A 71 -4.64 -10.64 -4.73
N GLN A 72 -4.45 -11.95 -4.65
CA GLN A 72 -3.22 -12.61 -5.10
C GLN A 72 -3.00 -12.43 -6.61
N LYS A 73 -4.05 -12.62 -7.43
CA LYS A 73 -3.97 -12.42 -8.88
C LYS A 73 -3.53 -10.99 -9.21
N LYS A 74 -4.20 -10.00 -8.61
CA LYS A 74 -3.84 -8.59 -8.82
C LYS A 74 -2.40 -8.28 -8.39
N TYR A 75 -1.95 -8.83 -7.26
CA TYR A 75 -0.56 -8.67 -6.80
C TYR A 75 0.44 -9.30 -7.79
N THR A 76 0.12 -10.49 -8.32
CA THR A 76 0.97 -11.17 -9.30
C THR A 76 1.05 -10.41 -10.63
N GLU A 77 -0.07 -9.89 -11.12
CA GLU A 77 -0.10 -9.05 -12.33
C GLU A 77 0.80 -7.82 -12.16
N ILE A 78 0.64 -7.07 -11.07
CA ILE A 78 1.44 -5.87 -10.79
C ILE A 78 2.94 -6.21 -10.63
N LYS A 79 3.26 -7.35 -10.00
CA LYS A 79 4.64 -7.84 -9.88
C LYS A 79 5.23 -8.18 -11.25
N ASN A 80 4.48 -8.83 -12.12
CA ASN A 80 4.93 -9.17 -13.48
C ASN A 80 5.15 -7.92 -14.33
N ASP A 81 4.24 -6.94 -14.26
CA ASP A 81 4.39 -5.65 -14.93
C ASP A 81 5.63 -4.91 -14.44
N PHE A 82 5.92 -4.96 -13.13
CA PHE A 82 7.15 -4.43 -12.57
C PHE A 82 8.39 -5.11 -13.17
N ILE A 83 8.44 -6.45 -13.20
CA ILE A 83 9.58 -7.21 -13.74
C ILE A 83 9.78 -6.88 -15.23
N ASN A 84 8.71 -6.81 -16.01
CA ASN A 84 8.77 -6.47 -17.42
C ASN A 84 9.30 -5.04 -17.62
N ASN A 85 8.78 -4.07 -16.89
CA ASN A 85 9.24 -2.68 -16.96
C ASN A 85 10.71 -2.54 -16.54
N MET A 86 11.13 -3.26 -15.47
CA MET A 86 12.53 -3.29 -15.03
C MET A 86 13.44 -3.86 -16.10
N THR A 87 13.03 -4.95 -16.72
CA THR A 87 13.80 -5.57 -17.82
C THR A 87 14.00 -4.58 -18.97
N HIS A 88 12.95 -3.86 -19.35
CA HIS A 88 13.03 -2.81 -20.38
C HIS A 88 13.93 -1.64 -19.97
N GLU A 89 13.77 -1.13 -18.74
CA GLU A 89 14.57 -0.01 -18.22
C GLU A 89 16.05 -0.38 -18.02
N LEU A 90 16.39 -1.66 -17.79
CA LEU A 90 17.77 -2.14 -17.74
C LEU A 90 18.36 -2.36 -19.14
N LYS A 91 17.57 -2.81 -20.11
CA LYS A 91 18.04 -3.08 -21.47
C LYS A 91 18.55 -1.83 -22.18
N THR A 92 17.90 -0.68 -21.99
CA THR A 92 18.25 0.59 -22.64
C THR A 92 19.66 1.07 -22.26
N PRO A 93 20.02 1.29 -20.97
CA PRO A 93 21.36 1.72 -20.58
C PRO A 93 22.44 0.70 -20.96
N ILE A 94 22.15 -0.61 -20.89
CA ILE A 94 23.09 -1.65 -21.31
C ILE A 94 23.37 -1.53 -22.81
N ALA A 95 22.34 -1.33 -23.64
CA ALA A 95 22.51 -1.15 -25.07
C ALA A 95 23.30 0.13 -25.40
N SER A 96 23.04 1.24 -24.74
CA SER A 96 23.76 2.51 -24.89
C SER A 96 25.25 2.36 -24.51
N ILE A 97 25.56 1.72 -23.39
CA ILE A 97 26.93 1.43 -22.94
C ILE A 97 27.63 0.55 -23.98
N SER A 98 26.97 -0.52 -24.45
CA SER A 98 27.52 -1.44 -25.43
C SER A 98 27.83 -0.74 -26.74
N LEU A 99 26.92 0.09 -27.23
CA LEU A 99 27.12 0.87 -28.47
C LEU A 99 28.27 1.88 -28.32
N ALA A 100 28.30 2.63 -27.21
CA ALA A 100 29.38 3.59 -26.95
C ALA A 100 30.76 2.90 -26.86
N ALA A 101 30.81 1.72 -26.22
CA ALA A 101 32.04 0.90 -26.16
C ALA A 101 32.47 0.36 -27.51
N GLN A 102 31.53 -0.06 -28.39
CA GLN A 102 31.83 -0.46 -29.75
C GLN A 102 32.38 0.70 -30.59
N MET A 103 31.76 1.89 -30.45
CA MET A 103 32.24 3.11 -31.15
C MET A 103 33.64 3.53 -30.71
N LEU A 104 34.00 3.36 -29.42
CA LEU A 104 35.36 3.66 -28.93
C LEU A 104 36.42 2.78 -29.57
N ASN A 105 36.08 1.57 -30.04
CA ASN A 105 37.00 0.67 -30.76
C ASN A 105 37.12 0.99 -32.27
N ASP A 106 36.32 1.94 -32.78
CA ASP A 106 36.40 2.35 -34.18
C ASP A 106 37.65 3.23 -34.42
N PRO A 107 38.51 2.89 -35.40
CA PRO A 107 39.71 3.68 -35.69
C PRO A 107 39.44 5.14 -36.09
N SER A 108 38.27 5.45 -36.60
CA SER A 108 37.85 6.82 -36.92
C SER A 108 37.57 7.66 -35.69
N VAL A 109 36.99 7.06 -34.68
CA VAL A 109 36.66 7.69 -33.35
C VAL A 109 37.93 7.86 -32.53
N SER A 110 38.89 6.93 -32.60
CA SER A 110 40.14 6.98 -31.84
C SER A 110 41.01 8.22 -32.20
N LYS A 111 40.75 8.86 -33.33
CA LYS A 111 41.43 10.11 -33.77
C LYS A 111 40.78 11.38 -33.24
N SER A 112 39.63 11.31 -32.61
CA SER A 112 38.89 12.47 -32.09
C SER A 112 38.78 12.42 -30.54
N GLU A 113 39.62 13.19 -29.87
CA GLU A 113 39.58 13.30 -28.39
C GLU A 113 38.21 13.77 -27.87
N GLN A 114 37.55 14.67 -28.59
CA GLN A 114 36.23 15.17 -28.22
C GLN A 114 35.18 14.05 -28.26
N MET A 115 35.23 13.18 -29.29
CA MET A 115 34.31 12.05 -29.43
C MET A 115 34.57 10.99 -28.34
N GLN A 116 35.85 10.68 -28.06
CA GLN A 116 36.21 9.78 -26.96
C GLN A 116 35.70 10.27 -25.62
N LYS A 117 35.87 11.56 -25.31
CA LYS A 117 35.38 12.18 -24.10
C LYS A 117 33.84 12.13 -23.99
N HIS A 118 33.14 12.39 -25.09
CA HIS A 118 31.69 12.28 -25.19
C HIS A 118 31.21 10.86 -24.92
N LEU A 119 31.78 9.86 -25.57
CA LEU A 119 31.42 8.45 -25.36
C LEU A 119 31.76 7.98 -23.95
N GLY A 120 32.88 8.42 -23.38
CA GLY A 120 33.19 8.17 -21.95
C GLY A 120 32.18 8.74 -21.02
N THR A 121 31.67 9.95 -21.29
CA THR A 121 30.59 10.57 -20.50
C THR A 121 29.29 9.74 -20.60
N VAL A 122 28.91 9.31 -21.82
CA VAL A 122 27.71 8.47 -22.01
C VAL A 122 27.81 7.16 -21.21
N ILE A 123 28.97 6.48 -21.27
CA ILE A 123 29.19 5.24 -20.52
C ILE A 123 29.07 5.49 -19.01
N ASN A 124 29.68 6.56 -18.51
CA ASN A 124 29.66 6.90 -17.09
C ASN A 124 28.22 7.21 -16.61
N ASP A 125 27.48 7.99 -17.37
CA ASP A 125 26.12 8.41 -17.00
C ASP A 125 25.14 7.24 -17.06
N GLU A 126 25.21 6.40 -18.08
CA GLU A 126 24.38 5.18 -18.16
C GLU A 126 24.77 4.15 -17.09
N SER A 127 26.05 4.06 -16.72
CA SER A 127 26.52 3.23 -15.60
C SER A 127 25.98 3.70 -14.25
N LYS A 128 25.95 5.02 -14.01
CA LYS A 128 25.30 5.61 -12.81
C LYS A 128 23.81 5.30 -12.80
N ARG A 129 23.16 5.42 -13.96
CA ARG A 129 21.74 5.09 -14.10
C ARG A 129 21.46 3.62 -13.81
N LEU A 130 22.31 2.72 -14.34
CA LEU A 130 22.21 1.28 -14.08
C LEU A 130 22.36 0.96 -12.60
N ARG A 131 23.35 1.56 -11.91
CA ARG A 131 23.52 1.43 -10.47
C ARG A 131 22.26 1.83 -9.70
N PHE A 132 21.69 2.97 -10.04
CA PHE A 132 20.44 3.43 -9.42
C PHE A 132 19.28 2.43 -9.62
N LEU A 133 19.15 1.84 -10.81
CA LEU A 133 18.12 0.82 -11.07
C LEU A 133 18.35 -0.45 -10.26
N VAL A 134 19.61 -0.91 -10.14
CA VAL A 134 19.98 -2.07 -9.31
C VAL A 134 19.65 -1.81 -7.83
N GLU A 135 19.96 -0.63 -7.30
CA GLU A 135 19.61 -0.26 -5.93
C GLU A 135 18.09 -0.30 -5.70
N LYS A 136 17.28 0.16 -6.67
CA LYS A 136 15.81 0.05 -6.58
C LYS A 136 15.33 -1.39 -6.55
N VAL A 137 15.98 -2.31 -7.28
CA VAL A 137 15.68 -3.76 -7.21
C VAL A 137 16.06 -4.33 -5.85
N LEU A 138 17.24 -3.97 -5.33
CA LEU A 138 17.70 -4.43 -4.03
C LEU A 138 16.80 -3.93 -2.89
N GLN A 139 16.30 -2.70 -2.98
CA GLN A 139 15.28 -2.19 -2.06
C GLN A 139 14.02 -3.09 -2.04
N MET A 140 13.62 -3.67 -3.19
CA MET A 140 12.52 -4.62 -3.26
C MET A 140 12.80 -5.89 -2.43
N SER A 141 14.03 -6.39 -2.43
CA SER A 141 14.40 -7.60 -1.69
C SER A 141 14.27 -7.44 -0.17
N MET A 142 14.34 -6.20 0.32
CA MET A 142 14.14 -5.88 1.74
C MET A 142 12.71 -6.17 2.22
N PHE A 143 11.73 -6.14 1.33
CA PHE A 143 10.34 -6.44 1.69
C PHE A 143 10.11 -7.94 1.94
N ASP A 144 10.92 -8.80 1.36
CA ASP A 144 10.77 -10.26 1.45
C ASP A 144 11.57 -10.86 2.62
N LYS A 145 12.55 -10.13 3.14
CA LYS A 145 13.35 -10.58 4.29
C LYS A 145 12.66 -10.23 5.62
N LYS A 146 12.26 -11.24 6.37
CA LYS A 146 11.69 -11.08 7.73
C LYS A 146 12.69 -10.49 8.75
N LYS A 147 13.98 -10.41 8.44
CA LYS A 147 15.05 -9.85 9.30
C LYS A 147 16.04 -9.08 8.41
N ALA A 148 15.75 -7.83 8.10
CA ALA A 148 16.81 -6.93 7.65
C ALA A 148 17.65 -6.55 8.88
N VAL A 149 18.97 -6.71 8.79
CA VAL A 149 19.89 -6.24 9.84
C VAL A 149 20.22 -4.78 9.53
N PHE A 150 19.72 -3.87 10.35
CA PHE A 150 19.99 -2.43 10.26
C PHE A 150 21.19 -2.08 11.14
N LYS A 151 22.05 -1.23 10.63
CA LYS A 151 23.13 -0.62 11.40
C LYS A 151 22.65 0.72 11.95
N LYS A 152 21.71 0.65 12.92
CA LYS A 152 21.20 1.86 13.56
C LYS A 152 22.33 2.54 14.35
N LYS A 153 22.41 3.85 14.26
CA LYS A 153 23.30 4.71 15.03
C LYS A 153 22.59 6.03 15.35
N GLU A 154 23.08 6.74 16.31
CA GLU A 154 22.62 8.06 16.65
C GLU A 154 23.06 9.06 15.56
N LEU A 155 22.13 9.91 15.12
CA LEU A 155 22.33 10.89 14.05
C LEU A 155 21.51 12.14 14.35
N ASP A 156 22.04 13.28 13.92
CA ASP A 156 21.31 14.54 13.90
C ASP A 156 20.42 14.63 12.64
N LEU A 157 19.08 14.65 12.86
CA LEU A 157 18.13 14.76 11.77
C LEU A 157 18.20 16.14 11.08
N ASN A 158 18.45 17.21 11.82
CA ASN A 158 18.54 18.56 11.27
C ASN A 158 19.69 18.66 10.27
N GLU A 159 20.88 18.16 10.64
CA GLU A 159 22.04 18.12 9.75
C GLU A 159 21.75 17.27 8.50
N MET A 160 21.12 16.12 8.66
CA MET A 160 20.74 15.25 7.54
C MET A 160 19.78 15.97 6.58
N VAL A 161 18.76 16.65 7.10
CA VAL A 161 17.76 17.40 6.33
C VAL A 161 18.42 18.52 5.54
N GLU A 162 19.29 19.31 6.17
CA GLU A 162 20.01 20.41 5.51
C GLU A 162 20.91 19.89 4.38
N ASN A 163 21.68 18.82 4.62
CA ASN A 163 22.57 18.22 3.63
C ASN A 163 21.79 17.74 2.41
N ILE A 164 20.62 17.09 2.62
CA ILE A 164 19.78 16.63 1.53
C ILE A 164 19.11 17.81 0.82
N ALA A 165 18.59 18.80 1.53
CA ALA A 165 18.00 20.02 0.94
C ALA A 165 18.99 20.69 -0.01
N ASN A 166 20.24 20.88 0.43
CA ASN A 166 21.30 21.44 -0.38
C ASN A 166 21.57 20.63 -1.66
N SER A 167 21.53 19.29 -1.57
CA SER A 167 21.73 18.41 -2.74
C SER A 167 20.63 18.54 -3.79
N PHE A 168 19.41 18.92 -3.39
CA PHE A 168 18.28 19.10 -4.29
C PHE A 168 18.11 20.53 -4.81
N THR A 169 18.77 21.52 -4.21
CA THR A 169 18.60 22.95 -4.54
C THR A 169 18.78 23.21 -6.04
N LEU A 170 19.90 22.84 -6.62
CA LEU A 170 20.15 23.02 -8.06
C LEU A 170 19.08 22.36 -8.95
N ARG A 171 18.64 21.17 -8.57
CA ARG A 171 17.64 20.41 -9.33
C ARG A 171 16.26 21.08 -9.31
N VAL A 172 15.90 21.67 -8.18
CA VAL A 172 14.63 22.40 -7.99
C VAL A 172 14.70 23.77 -8.66
N GLU A 173 15.82 24.48 -8.56
CA GLU A 173 16.06 25.78 -9.22
C GLU A 173 15.96 25.68 -10.74
N HIS A 174 16.41 24.58 -11.35
CA HIS A 174 16.19 24.31 -12.77
C HIS A 174 14.72 24.25 -13.19
N THR A 175 13.81 24.07 -12.25
CA THR A 175 12.36 24.12 -12.48
C THR A 175 11.76 25.50 -12.15
N GLY A 176 12.59 26.49 -11.86
CA GLY A 176 12.17 27.84 -11.41
C GLY A 176 11.69 27.90 -9.97
N GLY A 177 11.85 26.79 -9.21
CA GLY A 177 11.38 26.66 -7.83
C GLY A 177 12.46 26.86 -6.78
N LYS A 178 12.12 26.58 -5.51
CA LYS A 178 13.03 26.71 -4.36
C LYS A 178 12.83 25.60 -3.34
N VAL A 179 13.90 25.26 -2.62
CA VAL A 179 13.86 24.40 -1.44
C VAL A 179 13.99 25.28 -0.21
N TYR A 180 13.08 25.12 0.75
CA TYR A 180 13.06 25.81 2.02
C TYR A 180 13.29 24.82 3.15
N THR A 181 14.09 25.20 4.14
CA THR A 181 14.27 24.44 5.39
C THR A 181 13.75 25.28 6.56
N ASP A 182 12.94 24.68 7.41
CA ASP A 182 12.39 25.28 8.63
C ASP A 182 12.75 24.35 9.80
N ILE A 183 13.90 24.60 10.41
CA ILE A 183 14.51 23.75 11.43
C ILE A 183 14.14 24.30 12.81
N GLU A 184 13.06 23.73 13.39
CA GLU A 184 12.56 24.12 14.73
C GLU A 184 12.84 23.07 15.81
N ALA A 185 13.34 21.88 15.45
CA ALA A 185 13.64 20.83 16.41
C ALA A 185 14.87 21.20 17.24
N ILE A 186 14.69 21.30 18.57
CA ILE A 186 15.77 21.60 19.55
C ILE A 186 16.55 20.31 19.83
N ASP A 187 15.84 19.19 20.05
CA ASP A 187 16.41 17.84 20.18
C ASP A 187 16.19 17.13 18.86
N SER A 188 17.27 16.99 18.07
CA SER A 188 17.23 16.43 16.72
C SER A 188 17.86 15.03 16.62
N SER A 189 18.23 14.43 17.77
CA SER A 189 18.87 13.11 17.82
C SER A 189 17.89 11.98 17.54
N ILE A 190 18.22 11.13 16.55
CA ILE A 190 17.45 9.93 16.16
C ILE A 190 18.34 8.70 16.10
N TYR A 191 17.77 7.51 16.39
CA TYR A 191 18.48 6.21 16.29
C TYR A 191 18.04 5.46 15.06
N VAL A 192 18.73 5.67 13.95
CA VAL A 192 18.35 5.13 12.64
C VAL A 192 19.54 4.58 11.85
N ASP A 193 19.24 3.75 10.83
CA ASP A 193 20.23 3.40 9.82
C ASP A 193 20.36 4.58 8.83
N GLU A 194 21.54 5.20 8.82
CA GLU A 194 21.81 6.40 8.05
C GLU A 194 21.49 6.25 6.57
N VAL A 195 21.96 5.17 5.94
CA VAL A 195 21.79 4.96 4.50
C VAL A 195 20.33 4.79 4.14
N HIS A 196 19.62 4.01 4.95
CA HIS A 196 18.20 3.74 4.70
C HIS A 196 17.33 4.96 4.99
N PHE A 197 17.65 5.73 6.03
CA PHE A 197 16.88 6.91 6.38
C PHE A 197 17.14 8.08 5.42
N GLN A 198 18.38 8.30 4.99
CA GLN A 198 18.68 9.20 3.88
C GLN A 198 17.87 8.86 2.63
N ASN A 199 17.79 7.56 2.27
CA ASN A 199 16.98 7.10 1.14
C ASN A 199 15.49 7.36 1.32
N VAL A 200 14.95 7.40 2.55
CA VAL A 200 13.58 7.83 2.83
C VAL A 200 13.36 9.25 2.35
N ILE A 201 14.20 10.17 2.81
CA ILE A 201 14.12 11.59 2.47
C ILE A 201 14.32 11.79 0.95
N PHE A 202 15.33 11.15 0.37
CA PHE A 202 15.58 11.18 -1.08
C PHE A 202 14.38 10.71 -1.91
N ASN A 203 13.69 9.64 -1.51
CA ASN A 203 12.51 9.17 -2.23
C ASN A 203 11.36 10.19 -2.19
N LEU A 204 11.16 10.87 -1.07
CA LEU A 204 10.12 11.90 -0.94
C LEU A 204 10.48 13.15 -1.77
N MET A 205 11.72 13.61 -1.70
CA MET A 205 12.21 14.75 -2.49
C MET A 205 12.18 14.46 -4.00
N ASP A 206 12.60 13.23 -4.42
CA ASP A 206 12.54 12.81 -5.82
C ASP A 206 11.09 12.75 -6.32
N ASN A 207 10.15 12.29 -5.50
CA ASN A 207 8.73 12.32 -5.82
C ASN A 207 8.21 13.76 -5.99
N ALA A 208 8.60 14.70 -5.12
CA ALA A 208 8.22 16.10 -5.24
C ALA A 208 8.67 16.69 -6.59
N VAL A 209 9.93 16.46 -6.98
CA VAL A 209 10.46 16.93 -8.27
C VAL A 209 9.75 16.26 -9.45
N LYS A 210 9.44 14.98 -9.34
CA LYS A 210 8.86 14.16 -10.39
C LYS A 210 7.39 14.50 -10.66
N TYR A 211 6.64 14.79 -9.61
CA TYR A 211 5.21 15.09 -9.69
C TYR A 211 4.93 16.60 -9.60
N ARG A 212 5.90 17.42 -10.01
CA ARG A 212 5.70 18.86 -10.14
C ARG A 212 4.65 19.20 -11.21
N LYS A 213 4.04 20.34 -11.09
CA LYS A 213 3.20 20.90 -12.15
C LYS A 213 4.10 21.37 -13.31
N PRO A 214 3.70 21.17 -14.58
CA PRO A 214 4.54 21.55 -15.72
C PRO A 214 4.85 23.06 -15.80
N ASP A 215 3.86 23.90 -15.49
CA ASP A 215 3.86 25.34 -15.75
C ASP A 215 3.99 26.20 -14.49
N GLU A 216 4.24 25.57 -13.33
CA GLU A 216 4.39 26.26 -12.05
C GLU A 216 5.76 25.96 -11.44
N ALA A 217 6.31 26.95 -10.72
CA ALA A 217 7.52 26.79 -9.93
C ALA A 217 7.31 25.78 -8.80
N LEU A 218 8.20 24.79 -8.69
CA LEU A 218 8.15 23.80 -7.62
C LEU A 218 8.75 24.38 -6.34
N ASN A 219 7.96 24.52 -5.30
CA ASN A 219 8.47 24.81 -3.97
C ASN A 219 8.41 23.57 -3.09
N ILE A 220 9.51 23.27 -2.41
CA ILE A 220 9.59 22.18 -1.45
C ILE A 220 9.97 22.78 -0.10
N THR A 221 9.21 22.46 0.95
CA THR A 221 9.50 22.86 2.32
C THR A 221 9.79 21.64 3.17
N MET A 222 10.94 21.61 3.82
CA MET A 222 11.31 20.59 4.79
C MET A 222 11.28 21.24 6.18
N LYS A 223 10.44 20.71 7.07
CA LYS A 223 10.29 21.25 8.43
C LYS A 223 10.59 20.17 9.45
N THR A 224 11.37 20.52 10.49
CA THR A 224 11.61 19.69 11.67
C THR A 224 11.10 20.37 12.92
N TRP A 225 10.50 19.62 13.83
CA TRP A 225 10.10 20.05 15.18
C TRP A 225 10.03 18.85 16.09
N ASN A 226 10.04 19.04 17.38
CA ASN A 226 9.91 17.97 18.35
C ASN A 226 8.93 18.35 19.47
N ASP A 227 8.36 17.34 20.09
CA ASP A 227 7.73 17.37 21.40
C ASP A 227 8.56 16.54 22.40
N ASP A 228 8.05 16.35 23.63
CA ASP A 228 8.77 15.62 24.67
C ASP A 228 9.02 14.12 24.33
N GLN A 229 8.33 13.54 23.36
CA GLN A 229 8.39 12.12 23.05
C GLN A 229 8.82 11.81 21.61
N TYR A 230 8.61 12.76 20.70
CA TYR A 230 8.76 12.51 19.28
C TYR A 230 9.40 13.67 18.56
N LEU A 231 10.23 13.31 17.59
CA LEU A 231 10.76 14.20 16.58
C LEU A 231 9.95 14.05 15.29
N TYR A 232 9.62 15.16 14.68
CA TYR A 232 8.82 15.22 13.47
C TYR A 232 9.66 15.81 12.32
N LEU A 233 9.46 15.21 11.14
CA LEU A 233 9.93 15.75 9.87
C LEU A 233 8.74 15.82 8.93
N SER A 234 8.48 16.98 8.32
CA SER A 234 7.52 17.06 7.22
C SER A 234 8.20 17.52 5.94
N ILE A 235 7.83 16.93 4.82
CA ILE A 235 8.26 17.31 3.48
C ILE A 235 7.01 17.69 2.71
N THR A 236 6.91 18.97 2.33
CA THR A 236 5.75 19.55 1.63
C THR A 236 6.17 20.01 0.25
N ASP A 237 5.42 19.62 -0.79
CA ASP A 237 5.61 20.07 -2.17
C ASP A 237 4.38 20.83 -2.70
N THR A 238 4.58 21.70 -3.69
CA THR A 238 3.52 22.40 -4.44
C THR A 238 3.19 21.70 -5.77
N GLY A 239 3.38 20.38 -5.84
CA GLY A 239 3.15 19.58 -7.03
C GLY A 239 1.67 19.39 -7.40
N ILE A 240 1.40 18.40 -8.24
CA ILE A 240 0.05 18.09 -8.75
C ILE A 240 -0.91 17.59 -7.65
N GLY A 241 -0.41 17.14 -6.52
CA GLY A 241 -1.19 16.55 -5.44
C GLY A 241 -1.91 15.25 -5.84
N MET A 242 -2.76 14.77 -4.95
CA MET A 242 -3.45 13.49 -5.13
C MET A 242 -4.92 13.55 -4.72
N LYS A 243 -5.77 12.75 -5.40
CA LYS A 243 -7.17 12.56 -5.01
C LYS A 243 -7.28 11.71 -3.74
N LYS A 244 -8.28 11.95 -2.90
CA LYS A 244 -8.51 11.24 -1.61
C LYS A 244 -8.56 9.71 -1.75
N GLU A 245 -9.09 9.19 -2.86
CA GLU A 245 -9.19 7.75 -3.14
C GLU A 245 -7.84 7.05 -3.24
N ASN A 246 -6.77 7.79 -3.61
CA ASN A 246 -5.42 7.27 -3.78
C ASN A 246 -4.62 7.25 -2.47
N LEU A 247 -4.91 8.17 -1.52
CA LEU A 247 -4.11 8.37 -0.30
C LEU A 247 -3.94 7.09 0.53
N LYS A 248 -4.97 6.25 0.57
CA LYS A 248 -4.92 4.97 1.31
C LYS A 248 -4.04 3.89 0.66
N LYS A 249 -3.69 4.07 -0.63
CA LYS A 249 -3.02 3.04 -1.44
C LYS A 249 -1.60 3.42 -1.85
N ILE A 250 -1.19 4.69 -1.69
CA ILE A 250 0.11 5.15 -2.17
C ILE A 250 1.30 4.45 -1.51
N PHE A 251 1.11 3.88 -0.32
CA PHE A 251 2.12 3.09 0.38
C PHE A 251 2.08 1.60 0.02
N ASP A 252 1.09 1.17 -0.79
CA ASP A 252 1.05 -0.21 -1.28
C ASP A 252 2.16 -0.43 -2.30
N LYS A 253 2.79 -1.60 -2.24
CA LYS A 253 3.84 -1.98 -3.21
C LYS A 253 3.29 -1.94 -4.62
N PHE A 254 4.07 -1.35 -5.53
CA PHE A 254 3.77 -1.24 -6.96
C PHE A 254 2.57 -0.34 -7.30
N TYR A 255 1.94 0.26 -6.29
CA TYR A 255 0.82 1.16 -6.57
C TYR A 255 1.30 2.44 -7.26
N ARG A 256 0.58 2.84 -8.28
CA ARG A 256 0.79 4.09 -9.02
C ARG A 256 -0.55 4.76 -9.27
N VAL A 257 -0.60 6.06 -9.09
CA VAL A 257 -1.78 6.86 -9.46
C VAL A 257 -1.83 6.92 -11.00
N HIS A 258 -2.90 6.42 -11.60
CA HIS A 258 -3.11 6.52 -13.04
C HIS A 258 -3.59 7.94 -13.33
N THR A 259 -2.71 8.78 -13.83
CA THR A 259 -2.99 10.17 -14.21
C THR A 259 -3.23 10.29 -15.73
N GLY A 260 -4.16 9.50 -16.27
CA GLY A 260 -4.57 9.59 -17.68
C GLY A 260 -3.43 9.45 -18.70
N ASN A 261 -2.95 10.54 -19.28
CA ASN A 261 -1.92 10.54 -20.33
C ASN A 261 -0.46 10.53 -19.86
N VAL A 262 -0.18 10.38 -18.57
CA VAL A 262 1.22 10.44 -18.08
C VAL A 262 1.86 9.05 -18.05
N HIS A 263 2.06 8.45 -19.23
CA HIS A 263 3.02 7.36 -19.43
C HIS A 263 4.48 7.82 -19.21
N ASP A 264 4.74 9.14 -19.14
CA ASP A 264 6.09 9.71 -19.06
C ASP A 264 6.70 9.78 -17.65
N VAL A 265 5.93 9.57 -16.59
CA VAL A 265 6.50 9.60 -15.23
C VAL A 265 7.15 8.26 -14.91
N LYS A 266 8.46 8.12 -15.21
CA LYS A 266 9.25 6.91 -14.93
C LYS A 266 9.23 6.56 -13.44
N GLY A 267 8.88 5.29 -13.10
CA GLY A 267 8.93 4.80 -11.73
C GLY A 267 8.20 3.49 -11.49
N PHE A 268 8.65 2.77 -10.48
CA PHE A 268 8.26 1.38 -10.24
C PHE A 268 7.17 1.21 -9.18
N GLY A 269 6.68 2.30 -8.56
CA GLY A 269 5.70 2.22 -7.47
C GLY A 269 6.24 1.58 -6.19
N LEU A 270 7.55 1.63 -5.97
CA LEU A 270 8.19 1.06 -4.78
C LEU A 270 8.68 2.11 -3.78
N GLY A 271 8.88 3.35 -4.22
CA GLY A 271 9.51 4.39 -3.40
C GLY A 271 8.75 4.66 -2.10
N LEU A 272 7.45 4.95 -2.17
CA LEU A 272 6.63 5.23 -0.98
C LEU A 272 6.40 3.98 -0.11
N ALA A 273 6.27 2.80 -0.71
CA ALA A 273 6.21 1.55 0.05
C ALA A 273 7.52 1.30 0.84
N TYR A 274 8.69 1.60 0.22
CA TYR A 274 9.98 1.55 0.90
C TYR A 274 10.04 2.58 2.05
N VAL A 275 9.63 3.82 1.79
CA VAL A 275 9.57 4.89 2.81
C VAL A 275 8.76 4.41 4.03
N LYS A 276 7.52 3.94 3.82
CA LYS A 276 6.68 3.43 4.91
C LYS A 276 7.36 2.30 5.66
N LYS A 277 7.93 1.33 4.93
CA LYS A 277 8.61 0.18 5.55
C LYS A 277 9.82 0.56 6.39
N ILE A 278 10.65 1.50 5.91
CA ILE A 278 11.84 1.94 6.67
C ILE A 278 11.41 2.74 7.90
N VAL A 279 10.46 3.66 7.77
CA VAL A 279 9.93 4.42 8.91
C VAL A 279 9.37 3.47 9.98
N ASP A 280 8.55 2.48 9.58
CA ASP A 280 8.00 1.47 10.50
C ASP A 280 9.09 0.62 11.21
N LEU A 281 10.18 0.27 10.50
CA LEU A 281 11.30 -0.48 11.07
C LEU A 281 12.21 0.35 12.00
N HIS A 282 12.02 1.66 12.00
CA HIS A 282 12.64 2.59 12.92
C HIS A 282 11.64 3.13 13.95
N ASP A 283 10.58 2.35 14.22
CA ASP A 283 9.57 2.62 15.23
C ASP A 283 8.84 3.97 15.05
N GLY A 284 8.87 4.49 13.81
CA GLY A 284 8.22 5.73 13.40
C GLY A 284 6.85 5.50 12.76
N ASP A 285 6.19 6.60 12.42
CA ASP A 285 4.97 6.61 11.61
C ASP A 285 5.07 7.66 10.50
N ILE A 286 4.53 7.38 9.33
CA ILE A 286 4.41 8.31 8.22
C ILE A 286 2.97 8.40 7.75
N LYS A 287 2.52 9.62 7.52
CA LYS A 287 1.21 9.91 6.96
C LYS A 287 1.34 10.66 5.64
N VAL A 288 0.23 10.91 4.99
CA VAL A 288 0.15 11.72 3.79
C VAL A 288 -1.07 12.64 3.87
N GLU A 289 -0.84 13.88 3.55
CA GLU A 289 -1.87 14.91 3.38
C GLU A 289 -1.71 15.47 1.98
N SER A 290 -2.74 15.40 1.15
CA SER A 290 -2.67 15.89 -0.23
C SER A 290 -4.03 16.29 -0.75
N GLU A 291 -4.02 17.33 -1.57
CA GLU A 291 -5.17 17.79 -2.33
C GLU A 291 -4.77 17.95 -3.79
N PHE A 292 -5.58 17.38 -4.68
CA PHE A 292 -5.30 17.46 -6.12
C PHE A 292 -5.26 18.92 -6.59
N GLY A 293 -4.19 19.30 -7.27
CA GLY A 293 -3.92 20.66 -7.73
C GLY A 293 -3.20 21.57 -6.70
N LYS A 294 -3.01 21.16 -5.44
CA LYS A 294 -2.36 21.99 -4.42
C LYS A 294 -0.98 21.50 -4.00
N GLY A 295 -0.77 20.18 -3.98
CA GLY A 295 0.50 19.58 -3.57
C GLY A 295 0.33 18.47 -2.55
N THR A 296 1.46 18.05 -1.95
CA THR A 296 1.49 16.93 -1.00
C THR A 296 2.39 17.25 0.18
N THR A 297 1.98 16.79 1.36
CA THR A 297 2.77 16.82 2.59
C THR A 297 2.92 15.41 3.14
N PHE A 298 4.14 15.02 3.48
CA PHE A 298 4.47 13.76 4.14
C PHE A 298 5.02 14.05 5.54
N PRO A 299 4.16 14.05 6.59
CA PRO A 299 4.63 14.10 7.98
C PRO A 299 5.15 12.74 8.41
N ILE A 300 6.37 12.72 8.94
CA ILE A 300 7.05 11.57 9.55
C ILE A 300 7.23 11.87 11.03
N LYS A 301 6.93 10.88 11.87
CA LYS A 301 7.09 10.91 13.31
C LYS A 301 8.09 9.83 13.70
N LEU A 302 9.09 10.16 14.51
CA LEU A 302 10.14 9.28 15.01
C LEU A 302 10.23 9.40 16.54
N PRO A 303 10.54 8.32 17.26
CA PRO A 303 10.82 8.44 18.71
C PRO A 303 12.11 9.22 18.94
N VAL A 304 12.10 10.13 19.92
CA VAL A 304 13.30 10.80 20.41
C VAL A 304 14.11 9.82 21.25
N ILE A 305 15.43 9.92 21.20
CA ILE A 305 16.32 9.21 22.13
C ILE A 305 16.35 10.02 23.41
N HIS A 306 15.85 9.47 24.50
CA HIS A 306 16.09 10.00 25.82
C HIS A 306 17.35 9.33 26.38
N ASP A 307 18.35 10.13 26.74
CA ASP A 307 19.54 9.72 27.51
C ASP A 307 19.17 9.12 28.89
#